data_d925b535a2f405745195b17c9c0dd485
#
_entry.id   d925b535a2f405745195b17c9c0dd485
#
_cell.length_a   1.000
_cell.length_b   1.000
_cell.length_c   1.000
_cell.angle_alpha   90.00
_cell.angle_beta   90.00
_cell.angle_gamma   90.00
#
_symmetry.space_group_name_H-M   'P 1'
#
loop_
_entity.id
_entity.type
_entity.pdbx_description
1 polymer ?
#
loop_
_entity_poly.entity_id
_entity_poly.type
_entity_poly.pdbx_seq_one_letter_code
_entity_poly.pdbx_strand_id
1 'polypeptide(L)'
;EVIVTNPITFFVTNSSDIDTLNPSAPVEILWDEGCSEGQVGQSCTLTPTVEGNLTVSVMATDDDGAITTAQHSVHVTNVAPSNPVAELYLGETRIFPDSRGVFIVLEGDEITFWGQADDSSNDLESLNHIWKPDAEDLPNLNFSSFGERSTVSGVSYNTSGMHLATLQVFDDDGESTEVLIVPIQVENVAPLVSPITTTLGQFDEDEEFTISPQVIETGTDSERLV
;
A
#
# COMPACT_ATOMS: atom_id res chain seq x y z
N GLU A 1 10.33 -24.57 -6.17
CA GLU A 1 10.22 -23.09 -6.09
C GLU A 1 10.29 -22.70 -4.62
N VAL A 2 11.16 -21.78 -4.29
CA VAL A 2 11.31 -21.22 -2.94
C VAL A 2 10.78 -19.80 -3.02
N ILE A 3 9.89 -19.44 -2.11
CA ILE A 3 9.20 -18.16 -2.07
C ILE A 3 9.65 -17.44 -0.81
N VAL A 4 9.78 -16.10 -0.87
CA VAL A 4 10.00 -15.24 0.30
C VAL A 4 8.96 -15.60 1.38
N THR A 5 9.34 -15.54 2.64
CA THR A 5 8.54 -15.90 3.82
C THR A 5 8.20 -17.38 4.01
N ASN A 6 8.48 -18.25 3.05
CA ASN A 6 8.27 -19.70 3.22
C ASN A 6 9.51 -20.39 3.80
N PRO A 7 9.37 -21.20 4.85
CA PRO A 7 10.51 -21.89 5.43
C PRO A 7 11.06 -22.97 4.47
N ILE A 8 12.38 -23.01 4.34
CA ILE A 8 13.13 -24.03 3.58
C ILE A 8 14.06 -24.78 4.51
N THR A 9 14.16 -26.11 4.31
CA THR A 9 15.06 -26.95 5.09
C THR A 9 16.14 -27.55 4.20
N PHE A 10 17.39 -27.33 4.55
CA PHE A 10 18.57 -27.92 3.95
C PHE A 10 19.01 -29.13 4.75
N PHE A 11 19.55 -30.14 4.08
CA PHE A 11 20.01 -31.37 4.70
C PHE A 11 21.42 -31.74 4.22
N VAL A 12 22.25 -32.19 5.15
CA VAL A 12 23.46 -32.94 4.82
C VAL A 12 23.10 -34.41 4.69
N THR A 13 23.12 -34.95 3.45
CA THR A 13 22.66 -36.31 3.17
C THR A 13 23.70 -37.38 3.43
N ASN A 14 25.00 -37.02 3.29
CA ASN A 14 26.12 -37.94 3.54
C ASN A 14 27.26 -37.16 4.17
N SER A 15 27.63 -37.53 5.38
CA SER A 15 28.87 -37.16 6.00
C SER A 15 29.58 -38.42 6.45
N SER A 16 30.83 -38.59 6.08
CA SER A 16 31.61 -39.77 6.50
C SER A 16 33.07 -39.36 6.64
N ASP A 17 33.69 -39.89 7.64
CA ASP A 17 35.11 -39.86 7.83
C ASP A 17 35.66 -41.26 7.59
N ILE A 18 36.77 -41.40 6.82
CA ILE A 18 37.29 -42.69 6.38
C ILE A 18 38.25 -43.27 7.41
N ASP A 19 38.92 -42.41 8.21
CA ASP A 19 39.97 -42.80 9.16
C ASP A 19 39.54 -42.65 10.63
N THR A 20 38.25 -42.51 10.89
CA THR A 20 37.68 -42.42 12.23
C THR A 20 38.25 -43.57 13.14
N LEU A 21 39.18 -43.20 14.02
CA LEU A 21 39.70 -44.09 15.06
C LEU A 21 38.67 -44.36 16.15
N ASN A 22 37.65 -43.52 16.23
CA ASN A 22 36.55 -43.64 17.17
C ASN A 22 35.18 -43.56 16.44
N PRO A 23 34.57 -44.69 16.09
CA PRO A 23 33.26 -44.72 15.41
C PRO A 23 32.10 -44.13 16.24
N SER A 24 32.40 -43.69 17.48
CA SER A 24 31.45 -42.96 18.34
C SER A 24 31.66 -41.44 18.35
N ALA A 25 32.71 -40.93 17.67
CA ALA A 25 32.87 -39.49 17.48
C ALA A 25 32.23 -39.06 16.15
N PRO A 26 31.05 -38.48 16.19
CA PRO A 26 30.40 -38.01 14.99
C PRO A 26 31.14 -36.81 14.39
N VAL A 27 31.16 -36.75 13.06
CA VAL A 27 31.55 -35.53 12.34
C VAL A 27 30.66 -34.38 12.85
N GLU A 28 31.29 -33.33 13.36
CA GLU A 28 30.60 -32.14 13.83
C GLU A 28 30.17 -31.33 12.59
N ILE A 29 28.87 -31.04 12.48
CA ILE A 29 28.30 -30.29 11.36
C ILE A 29 27.80 -28.95 11.88
N LEU A 30 28.36 -27.86 11.34
CA LEU A 30 28.03 -26.48 11.66
C LEU A 30 27.56 -25.76 10.41
N TRP A 31 26.39 -25.13 10.50
CA TRP A 31 25.83 -24.29 9.44
C TRP A 31 26.26 -22.83 9.65
N ASP A 32 26.35 -22.07 8.55
CA ASP A 32 26.64 -20.64 8.59
C ASP A 32 25.48 -19.79 9.11
N GLU A 33 25.67 -18.47 9.14
CA GLU A 33 24.73 -17.48 9.67
C GLU A 33 23.34 -17.49 9.03
N GLY A 34 23.17 -18.09 7.85
CA GLY A 34 21.86 -18.24 7.22
C GLY A 34 20.92 -19.20 7.97
N CYS A 35 21.48 -20.08 8.75
CA CYS A 35 20.77 -20.95 9.66
C CYS A 35 20.91 -20.41 11.07
N SER A 36 19.86 -20.31 11.86
CA SER A 36 19.88 -19.84 13.26
C SER A 36 21.23 -20.09 13.89
N GLU A 37 21.94 -19.04 14.30
CA GLU A 37 23.35 -19.03 14.65
C GLU A 37 23.83 -20.30 15.34
N GLY A 38 24.81 -20.99 14.74
CA GLY A 38 25.43 -22.17 15.33
C GLY A 38 24.55 -23.41 15.34
N GLN A 39 23.62 -23.59 14.43
CA GLN A 39 22.83 -24.80 14.35
C GLN A 39 23.71 -26.00 14.05
N VAL A 40 23.84 -26.88 15.03
CA VAL A 40 24.59 -28.12 14.94
C VAL A 40 23.64 -29.24 14.48
N GLY A 41 24.08 -30.05 13.52
CA GLY A 41 23.33 -31.22 13.08
C GLY A 41 23.14 -31.32 11.57
N GLN A 42 22.43 -32.35 11.17
CA GLN A 42 22.29 -32.72 9.74
C GLN A 42 21.29 -31.88 8.96
N SER A 43 20.58 -30.97 9.59
CA SER A 43 19.60 -30.11 8.91
C SER A 43 19.59 -28.69 9.45
N CYS A 44 19.23 -27.77 8.57
CA CYS A 44 19.03 -26.36 8.86
C CYS A 44 17.72 -25.91 8.24
N THR A 45 16.90 -25.22 9.00
CA THR A 45 15.68 -24.58 8.50
C THR A 45 15.79 -23.08 8.65
N LEU A 46 15.55 -22.36 7.58
CA LEU A 46 15.51 -20.89 7.58
C LEU A 46 14.30 -20.42 6.78
N THR A 47 13.89 -19.18 7.05
CA THR A 47 12.84 -18.51 6.30
C THR A 47 13.47 -17.34 5.56
N PRO A 48 13.55 -17.36 4.21
CA PRO A 48 14.07 -16.25 3.46
C PRO A 48 13.19 -15.01 3.65
N THR A 49 13.83 -13.85 3.81
CA THR A 49 13.15 -12.55 3.93
C THR A 49 13.38 -11.65 2.71
N VAL A 50 14.25 -12.09 1.79
CA VAL A 50 14.65 -11.34 0.59
C VAL A 50 14.66 -12.30 -0.58
N GLU A 51 14.20 -11.84 -1.74
CA GLU A 51 14.27 -12.55 -3.02
C GLU A 51 15.72 -12.62 -3.56
N GLY A 52 15.91 -13.39 -4.61
CA GLY A 52 17.20 -13.55 -5.26
C GLY A 52 17.94 -14.83 -4.86
N ASN A 53 19.27 -14.84 -4.97
CA ASN A 53 20.07 -16.03 -4.72
C ASN A 53 20.44 -16.14 -3.24
N LEU A 54 19.85 -17.12 -2.58
CA LEU A 54 20.21 -17.53 -1.22
C LEU A 54 21.26 -18.64 -1.29
N THR A 55 22.42 -18.42 -0.66
CA THR A 55 23.49 -19.43 -0.55
C THR A 55 23.69 -19.78 0.92
N VAL A 56 23.63 -21.08 1.20
CA VAL A 56 23.86 -21.62 2.54
C VAL A 56 25.15 -22.45 2.50
N SER A 57 25.98 -22.27 3.52
CA SER A 57 27.22 -23.03 3.68
C SER A 57 27.13 -23.95 4.89
N VAL A 58 27.80 -25.09 4.79
CA VAL A 58 27.93 -26.04 5.90
C VAL A 58 29.41 -26.41 6.06
N MET A 59 29.85 -26.50 7.29
CA MET A 59 31.19 -26.92 7.68
C MET A 59 31.08 -28.25 8.41
N ALA A 60 31.89 -29.19 8.03
CA ALA A 60 32.05 -30.48 8.74
C ALA A 60 33.46 -30.57 9.28
N THR A 61 33.57 -30.93 10.58
CA THR A 61 34.85 -31.12 11.27
C THR A 61 34.91 -32.55 11.80
N ASP A 62 36.01 -33.24 11.53
CA ASP A 62 36.26 -34.59 12.05
C ASP A 62 36.87 -34.57 13.47
N ASP A 63 37.14 -35.75 14.04
CA ASP A 63 37.67 -35.91 15.38
C ASP A 63 39.16 -35.56 15.50
N ASP A 64 39.87 -35.46 14.38
CA ASP A 64 41.27 -34.98 14.30
C ASP A 64 41.36 -33.47 14.02
N GLY A 65 40.23 -32.78 13.79
CA GLY A 65 40.13 -31.35 13.56
C GLY A 65 40.31 -30.94 12.11
N ALA A 66 40.27 -31.86 11.13
CA ALA A 66 40.25 -31.51 9.74
C ALA A 66 38.84 -31.01 9.32
N ILE A 67 38.84 -30.01 8.44
CA ILE A 67 37.61 -29.26 8.10
C ILE A 67 37.33 -29.38 6.61
N THR A 68 36.07 -29.62 6.26
CA THR A 68 35.58 -29.49 4.91
C THR A 68 34.33 -28.61 4.88
N THR A 69 34.09 -27.92 3.75
CA THR A 69 32.94 -27.05 3.55
C THR A 69 32.17 -27.43 2.29
N ALA A 70 30.87 -27.28 2.33
CA ALA A 70 30.00 -27.40 1.17
C ALA A 70 29.02 -26.20 1.12
N GLN A 71 28.57 -25.85 -0.09
CA GLN A 71 27.60 -24.78 -0.28
C GLN A 71 26.48 -25.25 -1.19
N HIS A 72 25.28 -24.69 -0.95
CA HIS A 72 24.15 -24.87 -1.82
C HIS A 72 23.44 -23.55 -2.02
N SER A 73 23.07 -23.26 -3.28
CA SER A 73 22.34 -22.05 -3.63
C SER A 73 20.94 -22.39 -4.13
N VAL A 74 19.97 -21.62 -3.70
CA VAL A 74 18.58 -21.67 -4.19
C VAL A 74 18.18 -20.28 -4.64
N HIS A 75 17.32 -20.21 -5.65
CA HIS A 75 16.70 -18.95 -6.05
C HIS A 75 15.39 -18.77 -5.27
N VAL A 76 15.27 -17.67 -4.58
CA VAL A 76 14.09 -17.24 -3.84
C VAL A 76 13.31 -16.28 -4.74
N THR A 77 12.05 -16.59 -4.99
CA THR A 77 11.16 -15.76 -5.83
C THR A 77 10.43 -14.74 -4.98
N ASN A 78 10.15 -13.59 -5.58
CA ASN A 78 9.33 -12.53 -4.98
C ASN A 78 7.91 -13.00 -4.67
N VAL A 79 7.22 -12.24 -3.82
CA VAL A 79 5.78 -12.33 -3.54
C VAL A 79 5.14 -11.02 -3.93
N ALA A 80 4.21 -11.08 -4.87
CA ALA A 80 3.47 -9.88 -5.28
C ALA A 80 2.69 -9.26 -4.12
N PRO A 81 2.57 -7.92 -4.07
CA PRO A 81 1.76 -7.24 -3.08
C PRO A 81 0.29 -7.68 -3.18
N SER A 82 -0.38 -7.72 -2.04
CA SER A 82 -1.74 -8.26 -1.92
C SER A 82 -2.60 -7.42 -0.98
N ASN A 83 -3.90 -7.71 -0.94
CA ASN A 83 -4.85 -7.10 -0.02
C ASN A 83 -4.80 -5.56 0.02
N PRO A 84 -4.96 -4.85 -1.12
CA PRO A 84 -4.95 -3.40 -1.12
C PRO A 84 -6.13 -2.86 -0.30
N VAL A 85 -5.86 -1.87 0.56
CA VAL A 85 -6.84 -1.22 1.43
C VAL A 85 -6.82 0.28 1.20
N ALA A 86 -8.01 0.88 1.12
CA ALA A 86 -8.21 2.31 1.01
C ALA A 86 -8.95 2.86 2.22
N GLU A 87 -8.49 4.00 2.72
CA GLU A 87 -9.16 4.79 3.73
C GLU A 87 -9.32 6.23 3.23
N LEU A 88 -10.45 6.86 3.56
CA LEU A 88 -10.74 8.24 3.19
C LEU A 88 -10.90 9.10 4.43
N TYR A 89 -10.42 10.33 4.36
CA TYR A 89 -10.48 11.30 5.43
C TYR A 89 -10.99 12.66 4.93
N LEU A 90 -11.77 13.33 5.78
CA LEU A 90 -12.10 14.76 5.67
C LEU A 90 -11.36 15.50 6.80
N GLY A 91 -10.30 16.22 6.44
CA GLY A 91 -9.33 16.72 7.39
C GLY A 91 -8.68 15.57 8.18
N GLU A 92 -8.83 15.57 9.50
CA GLU A 92 -8.31 14.50 10.38
C GLU A 92 -9.35 13.40 10.67
N THR A 93 -10.57 13.53 10.16
CA THR A 93 -11.65 12.60 10.46
C THR A 93 -11.75 11.53 9.39
N ARG A 94 -11.53 10.27 9.80
CA ARG A 94 -11.77 9.12 8.91
C ARG A 94 -13.26 8.99 8.64
N ILE A 95 -13.62 8.84 7.36
CA ILE A 95 -14.96 8.49 6.92
C ILE A 95 -15.04 7.00 6.61
N PHE A 96 -16.21 6.41 6.85
CA PHE A 96 -16.44 4.99 6.62
C PHE A 96 -17.42 4.81 5.47
N PRO A 97 -17.25 3.78 4.64
CA PRO A 97 -18.21 3.49 3.60
C PRO A 97 -19.54 2.99 4.19
N ASP A 98 -20.61 3.18 3.46
CA ASP A 98 -21.92 2.64 3.78
C ASP A 98 -21.95 1.09 3.64
N SER A 99 -23.13 0.48 3.88
CA SER A 99 -23.29 -0.98 3.78
C SER A 99 -23.06 -1.56 2.38
N ARG A 100 -22.97 -0.72 1.35
CA ARG A 100 -22.66 -1.09 -0.05
C ARG A 100 -21.19 -0.87 -0.39
N GLY A 101 -20.38 -0.37 0.55
CA GLY A 101 -18.98 -0.04 0.33
C GLY A 101 -18.76 1.33 -0.31
N VAL A 102 -19.76 2.22 -0.31
CA VAL A 102 -19.70 3.56 -0.94
C VAL A 102 -19.39 4.61 0.11
N PHE A 103 -18.37 5.43 -0.12
CA PHE A 103 -18.06 6.61 0.70
C PHE A 103 -18.98 7.76 0.29
N ILE A 104 -19.45 8.54 1.27
CA ILE A 104 -20.36 9.67 1.05
C ILE A 104 -19.65 10.95 1.47
N VAL A 105 -19.58 11.93 0.56
CA VAL A 105 -18.96 13.24 0.77
C VAL A 105 -19.83 14.33 0.14
N LEU A 106 -19.57 15.60 0.44
CA LEU A 106 -20.25 16.73 -0.17
C LEU A 106 -19.42 17.33 -1.29
N GLU A 107 -20.07 18.03 -2.23
CA GLU A 107 -19.37 18.85 -3.22
C GLU A 107 -18.43 19.83 -2.54
N GLY A 108 -17.21 19.94 -3.07
CA GLY A 108 -16.17 20.81 -2.55
C GLY A 108 -15.46 20.32 -1.29
N ASP A 109 -15.88 19.18 -0.70
CA ASP A 109 -15.12 18.55 0.39
C ASP A 109 -13.71 18.21 -0.07
N GLU A 110 -12.73 18.55 0.74
CA GLU A 110 -11.32 18.21 0.49
C GLU A 110 -10.99 16.85 1.11
N ILE A 111 -10.79 15.86 0.25
CA ILE A 111 -10.59 14.47 0.62
C ILE A 111 -9.11 14.15 0.67
N THR A 112 -8.71 13.41 1.69
CA THR A 112 -7.41 12.73 1.76
C THR A 112 -7.62 11.23 1.63
N PHE A 113 -6.94 10.63 0.63
CA PHE A 113 -6.89 9.19 0.41
C PHE A 113 -5.67 8.60 1.11
N TRP A 114 -5.85 7.51 1.80
CA TRP A 114 -4.81 6.68 2.38
C TRP A 114 -4.87 5.28 1.78
N GLY A 115 -3.72 4.73 1.42
CA GLY A 115 -3.61 3.40 0.83
C GLY A 115 -2.51 2.60 1.49
N GLN A 116 -2.72 1.29 1.56
CA GLN A 116 -1.70 0.31 1.96
C GLN A 116 -1.97 -1.02 1.26
N ALA A 117 -0.98 -1.90 1.25
CA ALA A 117 -1.09 -3.30 0.84
C ALA A 117 -0.20 -4.16 1.73
N ASP A 118 -0.47 -5.46 1.74
CA ASP A 118 0.40 -6.44 2.37
C ASP A 118 1.47 -6.88 1.37
N ASP A 119 2.70 -7.04 1.87
CA ASP A 119 3.82 -7.58 1.12
C ASP A 119 4.85 -8.23 2.06
N SER A 120 5.95 -8.74 1.52
CA SER A 120 7.07 -9.19 2.33
C SER A 120 7.64 -8.02 3.14
N SER A 121 8.20 -8.31 4.31
CA SER A 121 8.69 -7.25 5.20
C SER A 121 9.85 -6.43 4.61
N ASN A 122 10.53 -6.97 3.59
CA ASN A 122 11.62 -6.29 2.90
C ASN A 122 11.09 -5.26 1.90
N ASP A 123 9.92 -5.51 1.30
CA ASP A 123 9.38 -4.74 0.19
C ASP A 123 8.38 -3.66 0.63
N LEU A 124 7.90 -3.72 1.88
CA LEU A 124 6.91 -2.76 2.41
C LEU A 124 7.33 -1.28 2.25
N GLU A 125 8.63 -0.96 2.41
CA GLU A 125 9.11 0.42 2.28
C GLU A 125 9.29 0.86 0.83
N SER A 126 9.41 -0.10 -0.11
CA SER A 126 9.59 0.14 -1.55
C SER A 126 8.28 0.14 -2.34
N LEU A 127 7.15 -0.25 -1.73
CA LEU A 127 5.85 -0.26 -2.37
C LEU A 127 5.51 1.08 -3.03
N ASN A 128 5.07 1.03 -4.28
CA ASN A 128 4.63 2.18 -5.06
C ASN A 128 3.12 2.16 -5.23
N HIS A 129 2.43 3.05 -4.53
CA HIS A 129 0.98 3.21 -4.58
C HIS A 129 0.58 4.16 -5.68
N ILE A 130 -0.25 3.72 -6.62
CA ILE A 130 -0.77 4.54 -7.72
C ILE A 130 -2.26 4.77 -7.50
N TRP A 131 -2.61 6.03 -7.20
CA TRP A 131 -3.97 6.50 -7.09
C TRP A 131 -4.44 7.20 -8.36
N LYS A 132 -5.68 6.94 -8.77
CA LYS A 132 -6.35 7.59 -9.89
C LYS A 132 -7.79 7.96 -9.50
N PRO A 133 -8.00 9.13 -8.89
CA PRO A 133 -9.34 9.67 -8.71
C PRO A 133 -9.86 10.16 -10.07
N ASP A 134 -11.17 10.02 -10.33
CA ASP A 134 -11.84 10.55 -11.51
C ASP A 134 -12.37 11.97 -11.31
N ALA A 135 -11.75 12.74 -10.39
CA ALA A 135 -12.09 14.12 -10.11
C ALA A 135 -11.91 15.01 -11.36
N GLU A 136 -12.90 15.84 -11.68
CA GLU A 136 -12.95 16.66 -12.91
C GLU A 136 -11.81 17.66 -13.01
N ASP A 137 -11.40 18.24 -11.88
CA ASP A 137 -10.29 19.19 -11.82
C ASP A 137 -8.91 18.53 -11.90
N LEU A 138 -8.85 17.21 -11.85
CA LEU A 138 -7.64 16.41 -11.86
C LEU A 138 -7.64 15.35 -12.97
N PRO A 139 -8.03 15.68 -14.21
CA PRO A 139 -8.13 14.69 -15.27
C PRO A 139 -6.75 14.07 -15.54
N ASN A 140 -6.67 12.75 -15.44
CA ASN A 140 -5.47 11.95 -15.72
C ASN A 140 -4.28 12.13 -14.74
N LEU A 141 -4.46 12.68 -13.55
CA LEU A 141 -3.43 12.68 -12.54
C LEU A 141 -3.31 11.29 -11.92
N ASN A 142 -2.13 10.71 -12.08
CA ASN A 142 -1.70 9.55 -11.31
C ASN A 142 -0.88 10.08 -10.13
N PHE A 143 -1.35 9.86 -8.93
CA PHE A 143 -0.57 10.13 -7.73
C PHE A 143 0.25 8.89 -7.41
N SER A 144 1.57 9.02 -7.40
CA SER A 144 2.48 7.94 -7.02
C SER A 144 3.12 8.29 -5.66
N SER A 145 3.09 7.35 -4.75
CA SER A 145 3.69 7.49 -3.43
C SER A 145 4.37 6.19 -3.03
N PHE A 146 5.60 6.28 -2.51
CA PHE A 146 6.38 5.14 -2.06
C PHE A 146 6.29 4.95 -0.55
N GLY A 147 6.42 3.71 -0.10
CA GLY A 147 6.47 3.31 1.29
C GLY A 147 5.33 2.37 1.70
N GLU A 148 5.33 1.92 2.93
CA GLU A 148 4.31 1.05 3.51
C GLU A 148 2.89 1.63 3.38
N ARG A 149 2.78 2.97 3.42
CA ARG A 149 1.52 3.71 3.28
C ARG A 149 1.65 4.87 2.31
N SER A 150 0.58 5.11 1.59
CA SER A 150 0.45 6.27 0.71
C SER A 150 -0.56 7.27 1.26
N THR A 151 -0.34 8.54 0.92
CA THR A 151 -1.28 9.62 1.22
C THR A 151 -1.40 10.54 0.02
N VAL A 152 -2.64 10.79 -0.42
CA VAL A 152 -2.97 11.78 -1.45
C VAL A 152 -3.99 12.74 -0.88
N SER A 153 -3.60 14.01 -0.72
CA SER A 153 -4.44 15.06 -0.13
C SER A 153 -4.90 16.08 -1.17
N GLY A 154 -5.93 16.84 -0.84
CA GLY A 154 -6.41 17.96 -1.66
C GLY A 154 -7.23 17.52 -2.88
N VAL A 155 -7.80 16.31 -2.84
CA VAL A 155 -8.72 15.88 -3.89
C VAL A 155 -10.12 16.36 -3.56
N SER A 156 -10.76 17.09 -4.46
CA SER A 156 -12.16 17.51 -4.33
C SER A 156 -12.95 17.19 -5.58
N TYR A 157 -14.24 16.95 -5.40
CA TYR A 157 -15.21 16.74 -6.48
C TYR A 157 -16.17 17.90 -6.54
N ASN A 158 -16.29 18.52 -7.70
CA ASN A 158 -17.10 19.72 -7.93
C ASN A 158 -18.46 19.40 -8.59
N THR A 159 -18.73 18.13 -8.84
CA THR A 159 -20.01 17.64 -9.38
C THR A 159 -20.59 16.58 -8.49
N SER A 160 -21.89 16.67 -8.23
CA SER A 160 -22.62 15.63 -7.52
C SER A 160 -22.82 14.39 -8.39
N GLY A 161 -22.89 13.24 -7.73
CA GLY A 161 -23.06 11.97 -8.42
C GLY A 161 -22.14 10.87 -7.91
N MET A 162 -22.06 9.79 -8.68
CA MET A 162 -21.19 8.66 -8.39
C MET A 162 -19.84 8.87 -9.07
N HIS A 163 -18.78 8.89 -8.27
CA HIS A 163 -17.40 8.98 -8.69
C HIS A 163 -16.62 7.73 -8.29
N LEU A 164 -15.48 7.51 -8.94
CA LEU A 164 -14.62 6.38 -8.69
C LEU A 164 -13.17 6.86 -8.49
N ALA A 165 -12.53 6.36 -7.44
CA ALA A 165 -11.08 6.38 -7.36
C ALA A 165 -10.56 4.95 -7.47
N THR A 166 -9.32 4.78 -7.93
CA THR A 166 -8.67 3.47 -7.95
C THR A 166 -7.32 3.53 -7.26
N LEU A 167 -6.98 2.44 -6.58
CA LEU A 167 -5.66 2.20 -6.01
C LEU A 167 -5.08 0.93 -6.62
N GLN A 168 -3.84 1.00 -7.06
CA GLN A 168 -3.03 -0.16 -7.42
C GLN A 168 -1.65 0.00 -6.79
N VAL A 169 -1.14 -1.08 -6.18
CA VAL A 169 0.15 -1.07 -5.49
C VAL A 169 1.10 -1.99 -6.22
N PHE A 170 2.32 -1.53 -6.45
CA PHE A 170 3.41 -2.23 -7.12
C PHE A 170 4.56 -2.39 -6.14
N ASP A 171 5.28 -3.50 -6.23
CA ASP A 171 6.59 -3.67 -5.61
C ASP A 171 7.70 -3.11 -6.52
N ASP A 172 8.96 -3.24 -6.12
CA ASP A 172 10.12 -2.80 -6.89
C ASP A 172 10.55 -3.80 -7.97
N ASP A 173 10.06 -5.04 -7.92
CA ASP A 173 10.21 -6.06 -8.97
C ASP A 173 9.17 -5.90 -10.10
N GLY A 174 8.16 -5.05 -9.92
CA GLY A 174 7.15 -4.69 -10.92
C GLY A 174 5.90 -5.58 -10.88
N GLU A 175 5.75 -6.42 -9.88
CA GLU A 175 4.49 -7.13 -9.61
C GLU A 175 3.49 -6.19 -8.93
N SER A 176 2.21 -6.52 -8.94
CA SER A 176 1.20 -5.59 -8.41
C SER A 176 -0.04 -6.28 -7.87
N THR A 177 -0.75 -5.55 -7.01
CA THR A 177 -2.10 -5.93 -6.60
C THR A 177 -3.08 -5.90 -7.76
N GLU A 178 -4.23 -6.56 -7.59
CA GLU A 178 -5.41 -6.19 -8.36
C GLU A 178 -5.81 -4.73 -8.08
N VAL A 179 -6.49 -4.09 -9.05
CA VAL A 179 -6.95 -2.71 -8.89
C VAL A 179 -8.09 -2.67 -7.89
N LEU A 180 -7.91 -1.95 -6.78
CA LEU A 180 -8.97 -1.66 -5.83
C LEU A 180 -9.80 -0.49 -6.35
N ILE A 181 -11.12 -0.70 -6.48
CA ILE A 181 -12.09 0.34 -6.85
C ILE A 181 -12.68 0.94 -5.56
N VAL A 182 -12.64 2.26 -5.45
CA VAL A 182 -13.15 3.04 -4.31
C VAL A 182 -14.32 3.90 -4.80
N PRO A 183 -15.58 3.46 -4.61
CA PRO A 183 -16.74 4.22 -5.03
C PRO A 183 -17.06 5.35 -4.05
N ILE A 184 -17.33 6.55 -4.59
CA ILE A 184 -17.58 7.77 -3.85
C ILE A 184 -18.89 8.39 -4.35
N GLN A 185 -19.88 8.53 -3.49
CA GLN A 185 -21.09 9.31 -3.76
C GLN A 185 -20.86 10.73 -3.29
N VAL A 186 -20.84 11.66 -4.22
CA VAL A 186 -20.79 13.09 -3.94
C VAL A 186 -22.23 13.62 -3.87
N GLU A 187 -22.58 14.19 -2.74
CA GLU A 187 -23.90 14.82 -2.53
C GLU A 187 -23.82 16.31 -2.84
N ASN A 188 -24.89 16.81 -3.48
CA ASN A 188 -25.01 18.21 -3.84
C ASN A 188 -25.10 19.10 -2.60
N VAL A 189 -24.43 20.24 -2.64
CA VAL A 189 -24.52 21.31 -1.64
C VAL A 189 -25.45 22.41 -2.15
N ALA A 190 -26.49 22.74 -1.38
CA ALA A 190 -27.41 23.77 -1.77
C ALA A 190 -26.72 25.16 -1.84
N PRO A 191 -27.07 26.00 -2.83
CA PRO A 191 -26.52 27.33 -2.99
C PRO A 191 -26.79 28.22 -1.77
N LEU A 192 -25.83 29.05 -1.44
CA LEU A 192 -25.95 30.06 -0.40
C LEU A 192 -26.34 31.41 -1.01
N VAL A 193 -27.47 31.95 -0.61
CA VAL A 193 -27.87 33.31 -0.99
C VAL A 193 -27.44 34.30 0.08
N SER A 194 -26.63 35.28 -0.29
CA SER A 194 -26.24 36.34 0.61
C SER A 194 -27.47 37.17 1.03
N PRO A 195 -27.54 37.64 2.28
CA PRO A 195 -28.64 38.51 2.72
C PRO A 195 -28.79 39.72 1.81
N ILE A 196 -30.00 40.00 1.37
CA ILE A 196 -30.32 41.17 0.61
C ILE A 196 -30.30 42.37 1.60
N THR A 197 -29.38 43.29 1.40
CA THR A 197 -29.30 44.52 2.19
C THR A 197 -29.55 45.73 1.30
N THR A 198 -30.30 46.69 1.79
CA THR A 198 -30.47 47.98 1.12
C THR A 198 -29.85 49.07 1.98
N THR A 199 -29.16 49.99 1.35
CA THR A 199 -28.62 51.19 1.99
C THR A 199 -29.61 52.34 2.01
N LEU A 200 -30.71 52.20 1.28
CA LEU A 200 -31.77 53.21 1.21
C LEU A 200 -32.89 52.85 2.18
N GLY A 201 -33.15 53.76 3.12
CA GLY A 201 -34.20 53.54 4.15
C GLY A 201 -35.62 53.81 3.68
N GLN A 202 -35.82 54.52 2.57
CA GLN A 202 -37.12 54.86 1.97
C GLN A 202 -36.97 54.95 0.44
N PHE A 203 -38.02 54.53 -0.28
CA PHE A 203 -38.19 54.67 -1.71
C PHE A 203 -39.42 55.54 -1.97
N ASP A 204 -39.36 56.37 -2.98
CA ASP A 204 -40.52 57.15 -3.43
C ASP A 204 -41.44 56.25 -4.26
N GLU A 205 -42.73 56.56 -4.27
CA GLU A 205 -43.70 55.88 -5.11
C GLU A 205 -43.30 56.12 -6.60
N ASP A 206 -43.31 55.05 -7.40
CA ASP A 206 -42.86 55.04 -8.81
C ASP A 206 -41.32 55.04 -9.03
N GLU A 207 -40.48 54.87 -8.01
CA GLU A 207 -39.03 54.71 -8.18
C GLU A 207 -38.66 53.24 -8.48
N GLU A 208 -37.99 53.03 -9.62
CA GLU A 208 -37.46 51.70 -9.96
C GLU A 208 -36.16 51.41 -9.22
N PHE A 209 -36.08 50.29 -8.58
CA PHE A 209 -34.79 49.84 -7.98
C PHE A 209 -34.50 48.39 -8.42
N THR A 210 -33.21 48.12 -8.52
CA THR A 210 -32.72 46.77 -8.88
C THR A 210 -32.16 46.08 -7.63
N ILE A 211 -32.63 44.86 -7.39
CA ILE A 211 -32.06 43.97 -6.38
C ILE A 211 -31.25 42.89 -7.10
N SER A 212 -29.97 42.82 -6.80
CA SER A 212 -29.08 41.78 -7.33
C SER A 212 -28.55 40.95 -6.17
N PRO A 213 -29.20 39.85 -5.82
CA PRO A 213 -28.68 38.92 -4.82
C PRO A 213 -27.37 38.32 -5.31
N GLN A 214 -26.42 38.12 -4.42
CA GLN A 214 -25.28 37.27 -4.70
C GLN A 214 -25.61 35.84 -4.28
N VAL A 215 -25.49 34.95 -5.24
CA VAL A 215 -25.65 33.52 -5.02
C VAL A 215 -24.25 32.90 -5.08
N ILE A 216 -23.91 32.13 -4.07
CA ILE A 216 -22.64 31.40 -4.00
C ILE A 216 -23.02 29.91 -4.13
N GLU A 217 -22.51 29.28 -5.15
CA GLU A 217 -22.65 27.85 -5.41
C GLU A 217 -21.31 27.17 -5.19
N THR A 218 -21.35 25.98 -4.60
CA THR A 218 -20.21 25.07 -4.51
C THR A 218 -20.35 24.08 -5.68
N GLY A 219 -19.27 23.89 -6.43
CA GLY A 219 -19.29 23.00 -7.57
C GLY A 219 -19.60 23.67 -8.91
N THR A 220 -19.92 22.89 -9.91
CA THR A 220 -20.15 23.34 -11.31
C THR A 220 -21.60 23.61 -11.64
N ASP A 221 -22.52 23.50 -10.70
CA ASP A 221 -23.96 23.69 -10.91
C ASP A 221 -24.38 25.15 -10.99
N SER A 222 -23.46 26.10 -10.78
CA SER A 222 -23.69 27.55 -10.85
C SER A 222 -24.32 28.02 -12.17
N GLU A 223 -24.12 27.27 -13.26
CA GLU A 223 -24.70 27.59 -14.57
C GLU A 223 -26.21 27.30 -14.66
N ARG A 224 -26.79 26.60 -13.69
CA ARG A 224 -28.20 26.20 -13.64
C ARG A 224 -29.06 27.03 -12.68
N LEU A 225 -28.46 28.03 -12.03
CA LEU A 225 -29.20 28.97 -11.21
C LEU A 225 -30.10 29.87 -12.13
N VAL A 226 -31.40 29.60 -12.15
CA VAL A 226 -32.38 30.34 -12.94
C VAL A 226 -33.19 31.27 -12.04
#